data_46addbd434bad518147b91d77d8d10ff
#
_entry.id   46addbd434bad518147b91d77d8d10ff
#
_cell.length_a   1.000
_cell.length_b   1.000
_cell.length_c   1.000
_cell.angle_alpha   90.00
_cell.angle_beta   90.00
_cell.angle_gamma   90.00
#
_symmetry.space_group_name_H-M   'P 1'
#
loop_
_entity.id
_entity.type
_entity.pdbx_description
1 polymer ?
#
loop_
_entity_poly.entity_id
_entity_poly.type
_entity_poly.pdbx_seq_one_letter_code
_entity_poly.pdbx_strand_id
1 'polypeptide(L)'
;MNLHNLRDPSSSPIKIALPGKPHALSASPTKVVVAMTGRVINIYDFDAIAALFTSGGTDLKPWQQRESSLRYLTRAVACMPNDAGYATSSIEGRVAVEWFEDTAESQARKYAFKCHRQAAPDGDGDIVYPVNALVFHPMYGTFASGGGDGTVALWDAEAKRRLKQYQKFPNSVSALAFSHDGKYLAIGVCPGFETGQEDYSGEGETAILIRELGENEAKGKGAK
;
A
#
# COMPACT_ATOMS: atom_id res chain seq x y z
N MET A 1 -9.82 -10.37 12.15
CA MET A 1 -9.96 -8.89 12.16
C MET A 1 -10.93 -8.51 13.26
N ASN A 2 -10.65 -7.45 14.03
CA ASN A 2 -11.56 -6.94 15.05
C ASN A 2 -12.16 -5.61 14.59
N LEU A 3 -13.48 -5.48 14.69
CA LEU A 3 -14.22 -4.25 14.39
C LEU A 3 -14.66 -3.62 15.71
N HIS A 4 -14.23 -2.40 15.99
CA HIS A 4 -14.57 -1.66 17.19
C HIS A 4 -15.56 -0.54 16.87
N ASN A 5 -16.61 -0.40 17.69
CA ASN A 5 -17.52 0.74 17.61
C ASN A 5 -16.94 1.92 18.41
N LEU A 6 -16.41 2.92 17.72
CA LEU A 6 -15.82 4.10 18.38
C LEU A 6 -16.89 5.02 19.04
N ARG A 7 -18.18 4.87 18.69
CA ARG A 7 -19.27 5.59 19.33
C ARG A 7 -19.72 4.95 20.65
N ASP A 8 -19.41 3.66 20.82
CA ASP A 8 -19.61 2.90 22.04
C ASP A 8 -18.37 2.08 22.36
N PRO A 9 -17.34 2.71 22.95
CA PRO A 9 -16.08 2.04 23.28
C PRO A 9 -16.21 0.94 24.34
N SER A 10 -17.33 0.89 25.06
CA SER A 10 -17.62 -0.15 26.06
C SER A 10 -18.13 -1.44 25.44
N SER A 11 -18.61 -1.40 24.19
CA SER A 11 -19.07 -2.59 23.48
C SER A 11 -17.91 -3.52 23.11
N SER A 12 -18.15 -4.83 23.19
CA SER A 12 -17.18 -5.81 22.75
C SER A 12 -16.95 -5.72 21.22
N PRO A 13 -15.71 -5.88 20.74
CA PRO A 13 -15.44 -5.86 19.32
C PRO A 13 -16.07 -7.06 18.61
N ILE A 14 -16.58 -6.83 17.41
CA ILE A 14 -17.00 -7.92 16.52
C ILE A 14 -15.74 -8.58 15.94
N LYS A 15 -15.61 -9.88 16.15
CA LYS A 15 -14.46 -10.66 15.65
C LYS A 15 -14.82 -11.34 14.35
N ILE A 16 -14.11 -10.95 13.29
CA ILE A 16 -14.25 -11.53 11.95
C ILE A 16 -13.10 -12.49 11.70
N ALA A 17 -13.42 -13.76 11.44
CA ALA A 17 -12.44 -14.75 11.01
C ALA A 17 -11.95 -14.41 9.61
N LEU A 18 -10.64 -14.52 9.41
CA LEU A 18 -10.00 -14.35 8.10
C LEU A 18 -9.43 -15.68 7.62
N PRO A 19 -9.46 -15.98 6.31
CA PRO A 19 -8.98 -17.26 5.77
C PRO A 19 -7.45 -17.42 5.85
N GLY A 20 -6.71 -16.33 6.11
CA GLY A 20 -5.25 -16.34 6.22
C GLY A 20 -4.74 -15.25 7.16
N LYS A 21 -3.45 -15.32 7.48
CA LYS A 21 -2.78 -14.29 8.29
C LYS A 21 -2.76 -12.96 7.53
N PRO A 22 -3.32 -11.86 8.08
CA PRO A 22 -3.26 -10.56 7.44
C PRO A 22 -1.85 -9.96 7.51
N HIS A 23 -1.42 -9.33 6.42
CA HIS A 23 -0.14 -8.64 6.29
C HIS A 23 -0.32 -7.13 6.21
N ALA A 24 -1.33 -6.68 5.48
CA ALA A 24 -1.59 -5.26 5.27
C ALA A 24 -3.10 -5.03 5.10
N LEU A 25 -3.53 -3.83 5.47
CA LEU A 25 -4.91 -3.38 5.36
C LEU A 25 -4.91 -1.91 4.94
N SER A 26 -5.85 -1.55 4.08
CA SER A 26 -6.13 -0.17 3.70
C SER A 26 -7.63 0.03 3.49
N ALA A 27 -8.09 1.25 3.68
CA ALA A 27 -9.48 1.63 3.45
C ALA A 27 -9.58 2.71 2.37
N SER A 28 -10.65 2.65 1.59
CA SER A 28 -11.15 3.70 0.71
C SER A 28 -12.44 4.27 1.31
N PRO A 29 -13.11 5.23 0.66
CA PRO A 29 -14.39 5.75 1.17
C PRO A 29 -15.46 4.69 1.44
N THR A 30 -15.53 3.62 0.64
CA THR A 30 -16.57 2.59 0.80
C THR A 30 -16.05 1.17 1.01
N LYS A 31 -14.76 0.93 0.92
CA LYS A 31 -14.16 -0.42 0.95
C LYS A 31 -13.02 -0.56 1.95
N VAL A 32 -12.82 -1.78 2.42
CA VAL A 32 -11.63 -2.21 3.16
C VAL A 32 -10.96 -3.33 2.38
N VAL A 33 -9.69 -3.17 2.06
CA VAL A 33 -8.87 -4.18 1.39
C VAL A 33 -7.93 -4.81 2.41
N VAL A 34 -7.94 -6.13 2.50
CA VAL A 34 -7.09 -6.92 3.40
C VAL A 34 -6.27 -7.91 2.59
N ALA A 35 -4.96 -7.75 2.61
CA ALA A 35 -4.02 -8.69 1.99
C ALA A 35 -3.53 -9.71 3.02
N MET A 36 -3.50 -10.98 2.65
CA MET A 36 -3.24 -12.11 3.55
C MET A 36 -2.24 -13.10 2.94
N THR A 37 -1.80 -14.05 3.78
CA THR A 37 -1.02 -15.22 3.31
C THR A 37 -1.73 -15.94 2.17
N GLY A 38 -0.98 -16.65 1.34
CA GLY A 38 -1.52 -17.40 0.20
C GLY A 38 -1.96 -16.52 -0.96
N ARG A 39 -1.48 -15.26 -1.03
CA ARG A 39 -1.84 -14.28 -2.07
C ARG A 39 -3.31 -13.87 -2.06
N VAL A 40 -4.03 -14.15 -0.97
CA VAL A 40 -5.45 -13.83 -0.83
C VAL A 40 -5.63 -12.34 -0.53
N ILE A 41 -6.50 -11.69 -1.29
CA ILE A 41 -6.94 -10.31 -1.06
C ILE A 41 -8.46 -10.33 -0.91
N ASN A 42 -8.94 -9.97 0.27
CA ASN A 42 -10.35 -9.77 0.53
C ASN A 42 -10.69 -8.29 0.49
N ILE A 43 -11.77 -7.96 -0.19
CA ILE A 43 -12.32 -6.61 -0.28
C ILE A 43 -13.69 -6.66 0.40
N TYR A 44 -13.86 -5.86 1.45
CA TYR A 44 -15.10 -5.77 2.21
C TYR A 44 -15.77 -4.43 1.95
N ASP A 45 -17.09 -4.44 1.89
CA ASP A 45 -17.92 -3.24 1.76
C ASP A 45 -18.22 -2.64 3.14
N PHE A 46 -18.14 -1.33 3.30
CA PHE A 46 -18.47 -0.67 4.57
C PHE A 46 -19.94 -0.82 4.94
N ASP A 47 -20.86 -0.87 3.98
CA ASP A 47 -22.28 -1.08 4.28
C ASP A 47 -22.51 -2.47 4.88
N ALA A 48 -21.82 -3.49 4.35
CA ALA A 48 -21.85 -4.84 4.92
C ALA A 48 -21.24 -4.89 6.33
N ILE A 49 -20.15 -4.15 6.57
CA ILE A 49 -19.56 -4.01 7.89
C ILE A 49 -20.51 -3.29 8.86
N ALA A 50 -21.15 -2.20 8.43
CA ALA A 50 -22.11 -1.46 9.23
C ALA A 50 -23.34 -2.31 9.61
N ALA A 51 -23.82 -3.13 8.69
CA ALA A 51 -24.93 -4.05 8.93
C ALA A 51 -24.65 -5.05 10.06
N LEU A 52 -23.38 -5.46 10.27
CA LEU A 52 -23.01 -6.34 11.38
C LEU A 52 -23.25 -5.70 12.75
N PHE A 53 -22.97 -4.41 12.90
CA PHE A 53 -23.21 -3.70 14.15
C PHE A 53 -24.70 -3.59 14.48
N THR A 54 -25.57 -3.60 13.46
CA THR A 54 -27.01 -3.58 13.64
C THR A 54 -27.59 -4.98 13.91
N SER A 55 -27.08 -6.00 13.24
CA SER A 55 -27.60 -7.38 13.33
C SER A 55 -27.01 -8.19 14.49
N GLY A 56 -25.86 -7.74 15.04
CA GLY A 56 -25.09 -8.53 16.02
C GLY A 56 -24.41 -9.77 15.43
N GLY A 57 -24.32 -9.88 14.10
CA GLY A 57 -23.70 -10.98 13.40
C GLY A 57 -22.16 -10.95 13.44
N THR A 58 -21.53 -12.07 13.12
CA THR A 58 -20.06 -12.21 13.02
C THR A 58 -19.61 -12.76 11.67
N ASP A 59 -20.54 -13.15 10.82
CA ASP A 59 -20.25 -13.70 9.48
C ASP A 59 -20.20 -12.59 8.44
N LEU A 60 -19.01 -12.03 8.24
CA LEU A 60 -18.73 -11.04 7.20
C LEU A 60 -18.13 -11.72 5.99
N LYS A 61 -18.88 -11.80 4.92
CA LYS A 61 -18.34 -12.25 3.63
C LYS A 61 -17.70 -11.11 2.89
N PRO A 62 -16.53 -11.32 2.23
CA PRO A 62 -15.96 -10.30 1.37
C PRO A 62 -16.90 -10.02 0.19
N TRP A 63 -17.01 -8.74 -0.19
CA TRP A 63 -17.66 -8.35 -1.44
C TRP A 63 -16.96 -8.97 -2.64
N GLN A 64 -15.62 -8.97 -2.60
CA GLN A 64 -14.80 -9.71 -3.57
C GLN A 64 -13.64 -10.41 -2.84
N GLN A 65 -13.29 -11.59 -3.34
CA GLN A 65 -12.06 -12.28 -3.00
C GLN A 65 -11.22 -12.44 -4.26
N ARG A 66 -9.98 -11.98 -4.21
CA ARG A 66 -9.05 -11.98 -5.35
C ARG A 66 -7.75 -12.68 -4.99
N GLU A 67 -7.06 -13.16 -6.00
CA GLU A 67 -5.68 -13.55 -5.91
C GLU A 67 -4.79 -12.38 -6.33
N SER A 68 -3.77 -12.06 -5.50
CA SER A 68 -2.83 -10.97 -5.80
C SER A 68 -2.13 -11.20 -7.14
N SER A 69 -2.03 -10.16 -7.95
CA SER A 69 -1.21 -10.16 -9.17
C SER A 69 0.29 -10.29 -8.89
N LEU A 70 0.72 -10.08 -7.63
CA LEU A 70 2.10 -10.25 -7.18
C LEU A 70 2.36 -11.67 -6.71
N ARG A 71 3.47 -12.26 -7.13
CA ARG A 71 3.80 -13.65 -6.86
C ARG A 71 4.22 -13.91 -5.40
N TYR A 72 4.90 -12.93 -4.79
CA TYR A 72 5.47 -13.05 -3.46
C TYR A 72 4.66 -12.29 -2.41
N LEU A 73 5.09 -12.38 -1.16
CA LEU A 73 4.42 -11.82 0.00
C LEU A 73 4.06 -10.34 -0.20
N THR A 74 2.78 -10.01 -0.04
CA THR A 74 2.31 -8.62 -0.01
C THR A 74 2.85 -7.90 1.22
N ARG A 75 3.45 -6.74 1.02
CA ARG A 75 4.07 -5.93 2.07
C ARG A 75 3.19 -4.75 2.49
N ALA A 76 2.60 -4.06 1.51
CA ALA A 76 1.71 -2.94 1.76
C ALA A 76 0.51 -2.96 0.81
N VAL A 77 -0.57 -2.32 1.25
CA VAL A 77 -1.77 -2.04 0.46
C VAL A 77 -2.11 -0.56 0.63
N ALA A 78 -2.50 0.10 -0.45
CA ALA A 78 -3.03 1.45 -0.41
C ALA A 78 -4.25 1.55 -1.32
N CYS A 79 -5.38 2.02 -0.80
CA CYS A 79 -6.59 2.26 -1.58
C CYS A 79 -6.53 3.63 -2.26
N MET A 80 -7.15 3.72 -3.44
CA MET A 80 -7.32 4.98 -4.16
C MET A 80 -8.36 5.86 -3.45
N PRO A 81 -8.08 7.17 -3.26
CA PRO A 81 -9.02 8.08 -2.58
C PRO A 81 -10.36 8.26 -3.29
N ASN A 82 -10.39 8.06 -4.61
CA ASN A 82 -11.60 8.12 -5.43
C ASN A 82 -12.42 6.82 -5.44
N ASP A 83 -12.10 5.88 -4.56
CA ASP A 83 -12.79 4.58 -4.44
C ASP A 83 -12.74 3.70 -5.71
N ALA A 84 -11.80 3.95 -6.62
CA ALA A 84 -11.73 3.24 -7.90
C ALA A 84 -10.95 1.91 -7.82
N GLY A 85 -10.04 1.77 -6.84
CA GLY A 85 -9.18 0.59 -6.76
C GLY A 85 -8.13 0.70 -5.67
N TYR A 86 -7.06 -0.05 -5.82
CA TYR A 86 -5.96 -0.13 -4.84
C TYR A 86 -4.63 -0.48 -5.51
N ALA A 87 -3.54 -0.20 -4.81
CA ALA A 87 -2.23 -0.70 -5.11
C ALA A 87 -1.75 -1.66 -4.02
N THR A 88 -1.01 -2.70 -4.42
CA THR A 88 -0.30 -3.61 -3.52
C THR A 88 1.17 -3.61 -3.83
N SER A 89 1.99 -3.86 -2.82
CA SER A 89 3.43 -4.05 -2.99
C SER A 89 3.90 -5.38 -2.43
N SER A 90 5.07 -5.83 -2.88
CA SER A 90 5.66 -7.08 -2.41
C SER A 90 7.10 -6.92 -1.92
N ILE A 91 7.60 -7.98 -1.29
CA ILE A 91 9.00 -8.08 -0.86
C ILE A 91 9.99 -8.19 -2.04
N GLU A 92 9.50 -8.41 -3.26
CA GLU A 92 10.33 -8.61 -4.46
C GLU A 92 10.52 -7.35 -5.33
N GLY A 93 10.33 -6.16 -4.78
CA GLY A 93 10.48 -4.91 -5.54
C GLY A 93 9.48 -4.81 -6.69
N ARG A 94 8.19 -5.05 -6.39
CA ARG A 94 7.10 -4.90 -7.35
C ARG A 94 5.90 -4.22 -6.71
N VAL A 95 5.17 -3.49 -7.55
CA VAL A 95 3.86 -2.92 -7.24
C VAL A 95 2.87 -3.38 -8.29
N ALA A 96 1.65 -3.73 -7.85
CA ALA A 96 0.50 -3.97 -8.70
C ALA A 96 -0.58 -2.94 -8.43
N VAL A 97 -1.28 -2.51 -9.50
CA VAL A 97 -2.42 -1.60 -9.43
C VAL A 97 -3.63 -2.30 -10.01
N GLU A 98 -4.72 -2.31 -9.26
CA GLU A 98 -5.95 -3.04 -9.58
C GLU A 98 -7.18 -2.18 -9.30
N TRP A 99 -8.23 -2.34 -10.11
CA TRP A 99 -9.50 -1.62 -9.97
C TRP A 99 -10.57 -2.50 -9.34
N PHE A 100 -11.45 -1.89 -8.55
CA PHE A 100 -12.53 -2.60 -7.86
C PHE A 100 -13.59 -3.14 -8.82
N GLU A 101 -13.90 -2.38 -9.86
CA GLU A 101 -14.91 -2.76 -10.84
C GLU A 101 -14.56 -4.08 -11.52
N ASP A 102 -15.53 -5.02 -11.55
CA ASP A 102 -15.34 -6.38 -12.04
C ASP A 102 -15.84 -6.56 -13.49
N THR A 103 -15.65 -5.52 -14.32
CA THR A 103 -15.86 -5.61 -15.76
C THR A 103 -14.60 -6.09 -16.46
N ALA A 104 -14.76 -6.79 -17.57
CA ALA A 104 -13.60 -7.26 -18.36
C ALA A 104 -12.68 -6.11 -18.77
N GLU A 105 -13.25 -4.94 -19.10
CA GLU A 105 -12.50 -3.73 -19.43
C GLU A 105 -11.68 -3.23 -18.25
N SER A 106 -12.30 -3.10 -17.09
CA SER A 106 -11.62 -2.64 -15.87
C SER A 106 -10.53 -3.62 -15.44
N GLN A 107 -10.80 -4.92 -15.49
CA GLN A 107 -9.83 -5.95 -15.14
C GLN A 107 -8.67 -6.02 -16.14
N ALA A 108 -8.87 -5.69 -17.41
CA ALA A 108 -7.80 -5.59 -18.41
C ALA A 108 -6.84 -4.40 -18.16
N ARG A 109 -7.25 -3.40 -17.40
CA ARG A 109 -6.43 -2.24 -17.03
C ARG A 109 -5.39 -2.55 -15.97
N LYS A 110 -5.59 -3.59 -15.14
CA LYS A 110 -4.67 -3.95 -14.06
C LYS A 110 -3.27 -4.27 -14.60
N TYR A 111 -2.28 -3.90 -13.84
CA TYR A 111 -0.88 -4.10 -14.21
C TYR A 111 0.00 -4.24 -12.98
N ALA A 112 1.19 -4.81 -13.19
CA ALA A 112 2.27 -4.86 -12.21
C ALA A 112 3.58 -4.42 -12.84
N PHE A 113 4.45 -3.80 -12.05
CA PHE A 113 5.74 -3.32 -12.53
C PHE A 113 6.85 -3.51 -11.51
N LYS A 114 8.08 -3.52 -11.99
CA LYS A 114 9.31 -3.60 -11.19
C LYS A 114 9.71 -2.23 -10.68
N CYS A 115 10.11 -2.12 -9.42
CA CYS A 115 10.64 -0.92 -8.79
C CYS A 115 11.60 -1.31 -7.65
N HIS A 116 12.26 -0.34 -7.00
CA HIS A 116 13.15 -0.58 -5.88
C HIS A 116 14.17 -1.69 -6.15
N ARG A 117 14.90 -1.53 -7.26
CA ARG A 117 15.94 -2.44 -7.74
C ARG A 117 17.20 -1.66 -8.06
N GLN A 118 18.33 -2.31 -7.87
CA GLN A 118 19.65 -1.80 -8.24
C GLN A 118 20.36 -2.88 -9.04
N ALA A 119 21.12 -2.50 -10.06
CA ALA A 119 21.98 -3.46 -10.75
C ALA A 119 22.98 -4.05 -9.76
N ALA A 120 23.19 -5.36 -9.82
CA ALA A 120 24.20 -6.02 -9.03
C ALA A 120 25.60 -5.54 -9.44
N PRO A 121 26.55 -5.37 -8.48
CA PRO A 121 27.90 -4.86 -8.78
C PRO A 121 28.68 -5.74 -9.76
N ASP A 122 28.41 -7.04 -9.77
CA ASP A 122 29.00 -8.02 -10.67
C ASP A 122 28.38 -8.06 -12.09
N GLY A 123 27.30 -7.28 -12.28
CA GLY A 123 26.58 -7.21 -13.54
C GLY A 123 25.64 -8.40 -13.82
N ASP A 124 25.50 -9.34 -12.87
CA ASP A 124 24.63 -10.50 -13.00
C ASP A 124 23.31 -10.28 -12.22
N GLY A 125 22.35 -9.63 -12.86
CA GLY A 125 21.00 -9.43 -12.35
C GLY A 125 20.78 -8.15 -11.55
N ASP A 126 19.72 -8.17 -10.73
CA ASP A 126 19.31 -7.05 -9.88
C ASP A 126 19.33 -7.45 -8.39
N ILE A 127 19.83 -6.56 -7.57
CA ILE A 127 19.53 -6.56 -6.13
C ILE A 127 18.11 -6.01 -5.96
N VAL A 128 17.24 -6.79 -5.35
CA VAL A 128 15.82 -6.51 -5.22
C VAL A 128 15.50 -6.18 -3.77
N TYR A 129 14.82 -5.06 -3.56
CA TYR A 129 14.43 -4.60 -2.23
C TYR A 129 12.93 -4.69 -2.01
N PRO A 130 12.46 -4.93 -0.76
CA PRO A 130 11.04 -4.89 -0.43
C PRO A 130 10.49 -3.48 -0.62
N VAL A 131 9.25 -3.39 -1.11
CA VAL A 131 8.51 -2.12 -1.14
C VAL A 131 7.67 -2.05 0.12
N ASN A 132 8.17 -1.33 1.13
CA ASN A 132 7.63 -1.34 2.48
C ASN A 132 6.38 -0.48 2.65
N ALA A 133 6.27 0.61 1.90
CA ALA A 133 5.20 1.59 2.04
C ALA A 133 4.60 2.01 0.70
N LEU A 134 3.29 2.18 0.69
CA LEU A 134 2.50 2.74 -0.40
C LEU A 134 1.51 3.75 0.18
N VAL A 135 1.32 4.88 -0.51
CA VAL A 135 0.29 5.86 -0.16
C VAL A 135 -0.17 6.61 -1.40
N PHE A 136 -1.47 6.73 -1.60
CA PHE A 136 -2.03 7.58 -2.66
C PHE A 136 -2.07 9.04 -2.24
N HIS A 137 -1.82 9.92 -3.21
CA HIS A 137 -2.06 11.35 -3.05
C HIS A 137 -3.57 11.59 -2.90
N PRO A 138 -4.03 12.41 -1.92
CA PRO A 138 -5.45 12.52 -1.60
C PRO A 138 -6.31 13.08 -2.73
N MET A 139 -5.72 13.86 -3.66
CA MET A 139 -6.47 14.55 -4.72
C MET A 139 -6.17 14.04 -6.13
N TYR A 140 -5.02 13.41 -6.34
CA TYR A 140 -4.61 12.94 -7.67
C TYR A 140 -4.59 11.42 -7.70
N GLY A 141 -4.78 10.81 -8.86
CA GLY A 141 -4.62 9.36 -9.07
C GLY A 141 -3.15 8.90 -9.07
N THR A 142 -2.30 9.58 -8.31
CA THR A 142 -0.88 9.31 -8.17
C THR A 142 -0.57 8.74 -6.79
N PHE A 143 0.53 8.03 -6.65
CA PHE A 143 0.92 7.44 -5.38
C PHE A 143 2.44 7.44 -5.18
N ALA A 144 2.86 7.36 -3.93
CA ALA A 144 4.24 7.18 -3.55
C ALA A 144 4.51 5.73 -3.15
N SER A 145 5.70 5.22 -3.48
CA SER A 145 6.27 3.98 -2.95
C SER A 145 7.57 4.26 -2.22
N GLY A 146 7.80 3.57 -1.11
CA GLY A 146 9.03 3.61 -0.34
C GLY A 146 9.58 2.20 -0.14
N GLY A 147 10.88 2.02 -0.33
CA GLY A 147 11.49 0.70 -0.31
C GLY A 147 12.70 0.55 0.61
N GLY A 148 13.11 -0.70 0.81
CA GLY A 148 14.30 -1.08 1.55
C GLY A 148 15.59 -0.55 0.93
N ASP A 149 15.56 -0.16 -0.35
CA ASP A 149 16.68 0.51 -1.03
C ASP A 149 16.91 1.96 -0.56
N GLY A 150 16.08 2.46 0.37
CA GLY A 150 16.14 3.83 0.85
C GLY A 150 15.61 4.86 -0.15
N THR A 151 14.88 4.48 -1.17
CA THR A 151 14.31 5.42 -2.15
C THR A 151 12.81 5.61 -1.99
N VAL A 152 12.33 6.78 -2.41
CA VAL A 152 10.90 7.07 -2.60
C VAL A 152 10.67 7.45 -4.05
N ALA A 153 9.62 6.91 -4.65
CA ALA A 153 9.22 7.24 -6.01
C ALA A 153 7.75 7.61 -6.09
N LEU A 154 7.42 8.60 -6.92
CA LEU A 154 6.05 8.99 -7.26
C LEU A 154 5.65 8.36 -8.60
N TRP A 155 4.42 7.86 -8.67
CA TRP A 155 3.86 7.13 -9.79
C TRP A 155 2.50 7.68 -10.18
N ASP A 156 2.24 7.70 -11.46
CA ASP A 156 0.92 7.96 -12.04
C ASP A 156 0.26 6.61 -12.32
N ALA A 157 -0.80 6.28 -11.56
CA ALA A 157 -1.48 5.00 -11.65
C ALA A 157 -2.19 4.80 -13.00
N GLU A 158 -2.77 5.85 -13.57
CA GLU A 158 -3.48 5.80 -14.84
C GLU A 158 -2.50 5.78 -16.03
N ALA A 159 -1.50 6.67 -16.02
CA ALA A 159 -0.51 6.75 -17.10
C ALA A 159 0.55 5.64 -17.01
N LYS A 160 0.54 4.81 -15.97
CA LYS A 160 1.45 3.66 -15.74
C LYS A 160 2.93 4.06 -15.83
N ARG A 161 3.29 5.19 -15.22
CA ARG A 161 4.65 5.73 -15.32
C ARG A 161 5.13 6.33 -14.02
N ARG A 162 6.46 6.37 -13.85
CA ARG A 162 7.11 7.13 -12.77
C ARG A 162 7.09 8.61 -13.09
N LEU A 163 6.65 9.43 -12.13
CA LEU A 163 6.70 10.90 -12.21
C LEU A 163 8.04 11.41 -11.72
N LYS A 164 8.47 10.92 -10.55
CA LYS A 164 9.69 11.37 -9.88
C LYS A 164 10.27 10.25 -9.03
N GLN A 165 11.56 10.31 -8.80
CA GLN A 165 12.26 9.53 -7.79
C GLN A 165 13.10 10.53 -6.97
N TYR A 166 13.00 10.40 -5.64
CA TYR A 166 13.76 11.24 -4.73
C TYR A 166 15.17 10.68 -4.53
N GLN A 167 16.06 11.54 -3.98
CA GLN A 167 17.38 11.12 -3.58
C GLN A 167 17.29 10.00 -2.54
N LYS A 168 18.29 9.12 -2.54
CA LYS A 168 18.38 8.03 -1.60
C LYS A 168 18.54 8.55 -0.18
N PHE A 169 17.70 8.03 0.71
CA PHE A 169 17.80 8.21 2.16
C PHE A 169 18.87 7.27 2.75
N PRO A 170 19.43 7.58 3.93
CA PRO A 170 20.51 6.78 4.52
C PRO A 170 20.08 5.35 4.85
N ASN A 171 18.81 5.12 5.17
CA ASN A 171 18.26 3.81 5.52
C ASN A 171 16.98 3.50 4.76
N SER A 172 16.42 2.32 5.03
CA SER A 172 15.16 1.84 4.48
C SER A 172 14.01 2.84 4.73
N VAL A 173 13.19 3.06 3.73
CA VAL A 173 11.93 3.78 3.88
C VAL A 173 10.87 2.80 4.38
N SER A 174 10.41 3.00 5.60
CA SER A 174 9.49 2.11 6.31
C SER A 174 8.03 2.57 6.27
N ALA A 175 7.79 3.88 6.16
CA ALA A 175 6.45 4.45 6.16
C ALA A 175 6.37 5.70 5.29
N LEU A 176 5.19 5.93 4.71
CA LEU A 176 4.85 7.12 3.93
C LEU A 176 3.44 7.59 4.28
N ALA A 177 3.24 8.91 4.33
CA ALA A 177 1.92 9.50 4.47
C ALA A 177 1.88 10.88 3.77
N PHE A 178 0.82 11.15 3.02
CA PHE A 178 0.53 12.51 2.56
C PHE A 178 -0.27 13.27 3.61
N SER A 179 -0.07 14.58 3.69
CA SER A 179 -1.02 15.46 4.39
C SER A 179 -2.38 15.44 3.70
N HIS A 180 -3.43 15.79 4.45
CA HIS A 180 -4.80 15.78 3.93
C HIS A 180 -4.97 16.68 2.68
N ASP A 181 -4.28 17.80 2.62
CA ASP A 181 -4.27 18.73 1.48
C ASP A 181 -3.29 18.36 0.36
N GLY A 182 -2.55 17.26 0.53
CA GLY A 182 -1.58 16.75 -0.45
C GLY A 182 -0.30 17.58 -0.60
N LYS A 183 -0.09 18.63 0.22
CA LYS A 183 1.08 19.51 0.08
C LYS A 183 2.36 18.93 0.66
N TYR A 184 2.24 18.02 1.62
CA TYR A 184 3.39 17.45 2.31
C TYR A 184 3.40 15.94 2.18
N LEU A 185 4.59 15.38 2.08
CA LEU A 185 4.86 13.95 2.17
C LEU A 185 5.74 13.69 3.39
N ALA A 186 5.23 12.97 4.36
CA ALA A 186 5.98 12.44 5.49
C ALA A 186 6.66 11.13 5.08
N ILE A 187 7.93 10.99 5.40
CA ILE A 187 8.78 9.85 5.05
C ILE A 187 9.44 9.34 6.33
N GLY A 188 9.06 8.16 6.75
CA GLY A 188 9.69 7.46 7.88
C GLY A 188 10.87 6.62 7.37
N VAL A 189 12.04 6.88 7.92
CA VAL A 189 13.30 6.20 7.59
C VAL A 189 13.82 5.51 8.85
N CYS A 190 14.17 4.26 8.75
CA CYS A 190 14.81 3.51 9.83
C CYS A 190 15.63 2.35 9.27
N PRO A 191 16.59 1.80 10.03
CA PRO A 191 17.24 0.54 9.66
C PRO A 191 16.18 -0.54 9.42
N GLY A 192 16.29 -1.28 8.33
CA GLY A 192 15.40 -2.38 7.97
C GLY A 192 15.97 -3.73 8.36
N PHE A 193 15.18 -4.77 8.14
CA PHE A 193 15.60 -6.17 8.32
C PHE A 193 15.93 -6.83 6.98
N GLU A 194 16.40 -6.05 6.02
CA GLU A 194 16.67 -6.51 4.65
C GLU A 194 17.76 -7.59 4.60
N THR A 195 18.71 -7.55 5.54
CA THR A 195 19.79 -8.54 5.70
C THR A 195 19.43 -9.67 6.65
N GLY A 196 18.28 -9.61 7.30
CA GLY A 196 17.82 -10.55 8.30
C GLY A 196 17.95 -10.06 9.74
N GLN A 197 17.25 -10.71 10.66
CA GLN A 197 17.21 -10.31 12.06
C GLN A 197 18.57 -10.50 12.76
N GLU A 198 19.34 -11.48 12.34
CA GLU A 198 20.64 -11.81 12.92
C GLU A 198 21.68 -10.70 12.69
N ASP A 199 21.57 -10.00 11.57
CA ASP A 199 22.46 -8.89 11.20
C ASP A 199 21.93 -7.52 11.65
N TYR A 200 20.76 -7.48 12.29
CA TYR A 200 20.15 -6.22 12.72
C TYR A 200 20.79 -5.73 14.01
N SER A 201 21.66 -4.74 13.89
CA SER A 201 22.31 -4.10 15.04
C SER A 201 21.42 -3.06 15.74
N GLY A 202 20.37 -2.59 15.09
CA GLY A 202 19.59 -1.42 15.52
C GLY A 202 20.33 -0.08 15.33
N GLU A 203 21.56 -0.14 14.84
CA GLU A 203 22.35 1.05 14.53
C GLU A 203 21.91 1.65 13.20
N GLY A 204 21.96 2.96 13.15
CA GLY A 204 21.60 3.73 11.96
C GLY A 204 20.61 4.85 12.26
N GLU A 205 20.45 5.73 11.30
CA GLU A 205 19.60 6.90 11.43
C GLU A 205 18.13 6.49 11.38
N THR A 206 17.37 6.86 12.40
CA THR A 206 15.91 6.78 12.43
C THR A 206 15.37 8.20 12.44
N ALA A 207 14.56 8.54 11.41
CA ALA A 207 14.04 9.88 11.23
C ALA A 207 12.65 9.90 10.60
N ILE A 208 11.90 10.94 10.88
CA ILE A 208 10.72 11.34 10.12
C ILE A 208 11.06 12.64 9.39
N LEU A 209 11.04 12.57 8.08
CA LEU A 209 11.29 13.72 7.21
C LEU A 209 9.97 14.21 6.64
N ILE A 210 9.78 15.52 6.65
CA ILE A 210 8.60 16.15 6.03
C ILE A 210 9.08 16.89 4.79
N ARG A 211 8.56 16.47 3.64
CA ARG A 211 8.85 17.10 2.37
C ARG A 211 7.65 17.92 1.90
N GLU A 212 7.86 19.19 1.66
CA GLU A 212 6.92 20.03 0.91
C GLU A 212 7.02 19.67 -0.58
N LEU A 213 5.86 19.44 -1.20
CA LEU A 213 5.76 19.11 -2.61
C LEU A 213 5.57 20.39 -3.44
N GLY A 214 6.27 20.48 -4.57
CA GLY A 214 6.01 21.54 -5.54
C GLY A 214 4.60 21.40 -6.13
N GLU A 215 4.02 22.53 -6.56
CA GLU A 215 2.62 22.66 -7.01
C GLU A 215 2.16 21.58 -8.02
N ASN A 216 3.05 21.12 -8.89
CA ASN A 216 2.75 20.09 -9.90
C ASN A 216 3.53 18.79 -9.69
N GLU A 217 4.25 18.64 -8.57
CA GLU A 217 5.18 17.52 -8.37
C GLU A 217 4.47 16.16 -8.32
N ALA A 218 3.30 16.11 -7.70
CA ALA A 218 2.48 14.91 -7.59
C ALA A 218 1.32 14.87 -8.61
N LYS A 219 1.19 15.84 -9.50
CA LYS A 219 0.14 15.89 -10.52
C LYS A 219 0.40 14.89 -11.64
N GLY A 220 -0.53 13.98 -11.89
CA GLY A 220 -0.51 13.07 -13.03
C GLY A 220 -0.75 13.81 -14.36
N LYS A 221 -0.40 13.17 -15.49
CA LYS A 221 -0.82 13.68 -16.80
C LYS A 221 -2.33 13.49 -16.94
N GLY A 222 -3.04 14.60 -17.11
CA GLY A 222 -4.51 14.61 -17.27
C GLY A 222 -5.29 14.95 -16.01
N ALA A 223 -4.65 15.12 -14.86
CA ALA A 223 -5.29 15.77 -13.73
C ALA A 223 -5.55 17.24 -14.07
N LYS A 224 -6.83 17.62 -14.20
CA LYS A 224 -7.29 19.00 -14.38
C LYS A 224 -7.27 19.76 -13.07
#